data_4a5f544620dd65bc909ea92eee9ef8e4
#
_entry.id   4a5f544620dd65bc909ea92eee9ef8e4
#
_cell.length_a   1.000
_cell.length_b   1.000
_cell.length_c   1.000
_cell.angle_alpha   90.00
_cell.angle_beta   90.00
_cell.angle_gamma   90.00
#
_symmetry.space_group_name_H-M   'P 1'
#
loop_
_entity.id
_entity.type
_entity.pdbx_description
1 polymer ?
#
loop_
_entity_poly.entity_id
_entity_poly.type
_entity_poly.pdbx_seq_one_letter_code
_entity_poly.pdbx_strand_id
1 'polypeptide(L)'
;MNIKIATIITCFNRKDKTTSCLAHLFEATNNYNIQHSQLPIELAIFLTDDGCTDGTADAVKNICKGKNIHIIQGDGNCYWAGGMRLAWEEALKSKTDWDFYLLLNDDTLVSNE
;
A
#
# COMPACT_ATOMS: atom_id res chain seq x y z
N MET A 1 -20.53 8.74 -2.27
CA MET A 1 -20.17 7.30 -2.20
C MET A 1 -18.81 7.07 -2.78
N ASN A 2 -17.95 6.33 -2.10
CA ASN A 2 -16.58 6.08 -2.53
C ASN A 2 -16.34 4.59 -2.65
N ILE A 3 -15.43 4.21 -3.55
CA ILE A 3 -14.92 2.83 -3.62
C ILE A 3 -13.76 2.74 -2.65
N LYS A 4 -13.88 1.90 -1.62
CA LYS A 4 -12.84 1.76 -0.59
C LYS A 4 -11.95 0.57 -0.91
N ILE A 5 -10.66 0.84 -1.13
CA ILE A 5 -9.69 -0.19 -1.47
C ILE A 5 -8.58 -0.22 -0.42
N ALA A 6 -8.37 -1.40 0.17
CA ALA A 6 -7.23 -1.65 1.04
C ALA A 6 -6.13 -2.31 0.23
N THR A 7 -5.00 -1.64 0.09
CA THR A 7 -3.84 -2.20 -0.59
C THR A 7 -2.98 -2.93 0.41
N ILE A 8 -2.66 -4.18 0.11
CA ILE A 8 -1.91 -5.07 0.97
C ILE A 8 -0.55 -5.30 0.31
N ILE A 9 0.52 -4.92 1.00
CA ILE A 9 1.86 -4.97 0.44
C ILE A 9 2.87 -5.32 1.54
N THR A 10 3.92 -6.03 1.18
CA THR A 10 5.05 -6.31 2.07
C THR A 10 6.35 -5.95 1.36
N CYS A 11 7.34 -5.48 2.10
CA CYS A 11 8.64 -5.12 1.55
C CYS A 11 9.78 -5.56 2.45
N PHE A 12 10.91 -5.87 1.81
CA PHE A 12 12.16 -6.18 2.50
C PHE A 12 13.33 -5.62 1.67
N ASN A 13 13.95 -4.53 2.16
CA ASN A 13 15.14 -3.93 1.54
C ASN A 13 15.01 -3.66 0.04
N ARG A 14 13.88 -3.09 -0.37
CA ARG A 14 13.61 -2.69 -1.76
C ARG A 14 13.10 -1.25 -1.81
N LYS A 15 13.86 -0.35 -1.19
CA LYS A 15 13.42 1.04 -1.03
C LYS A 15 12.96 1.68 -2.34
N ASP A 16 13.79 1.64 -3.38
CA ASP A 16 13.49 2.33 -4.64
C ASP A 16 12.31 1.68 -5.36
N LYS A 17 12.24 0.35 -5.35
CA LYS A 17 11.12 -0.36 -5.99
C LYS A 17 9.82 -0.13 -5.24
N THR A 18 9.85 -0.18 -3.91
CA THR A 18 8.67 0.04 -3.08
C THR A 18 8.12 1.45 -3.25
N THR A 19 8.99 2.46 -3.18
CA THR A 19 8.54 3.84 -3.35
C THR A 19 8.02 4.11 -4.75
N SER A 20 8.66 3.55 -5.77
CA SER A 20 8.20 3.68 -7.15
C SER A 20 6.84 3.00 -7.35
N CYS A 21 6.66 1.82 -6.77
CA CYS A 21 5.39 1.10 -6.81
C CYS A 21 4.26 1.95 -6.22
N LEU A 22 4.47 2.51 -5.03
CA LEU A 22 3.46 3.34 -4.36
C LEU A 22 3.20 4.63 -5.13
N ALA A 23 4.24 5.28 -5.66
CA ALA A 23 4.08 6.50 -6.44
C ALA A 23 3.22 6.26 -7.68
N HIS A 24 3.45 5.16 -8.39
CA HIS A 24 2.64 4.80 -9.56
C HIS A 24 1.20 4.49 -9.17
N LEU A 25 0.98 3.82 -8.04
CA LEU A 25 -0.36 3.53 -7.56
C LEU A 25 -1.12 4.81 -7.23
N PHE A 26 -0.46 5.76 -6.55
CA PHE A 26 -1.09 7.04 -6.21
C PHE A 26 -1.42 7.85 -7.47
N GLU A 27 -0.53 7.85 -8.44
CA GLU A 27 -0.76 8.56 -9.70
C GLU A 27 -1.94 7.95 -10.46
N ALA A 28 -2.00 6.63 -10.58
CA ALA A 28 -3.09 5.94 -11.26
C ALA A 28 -4.43 6.21 -10.54
N THR A 29 -4.43 6.17 -9.20
CA THR A 29 -5.63 6.44 -8.41
C THR A 29 -6.09 7.89 -8.59
N ASN A 30 -5.15 8.83 -8.57
CA ASN A 30 -5.47 10.24 -8.75
C ASN A 30 -6.07 10.50 -10.14
N ASN A 31 -5.48 9.91 -11.18
CA ASN A 31 -5.99 10.06 -12.55
C ASN A 31 -7.39 9.47 -12.68
N TYR A 32 -7.64 8.32 -12.09
CA TYR A 32 -8.97 7.74 -12.06
C TYR A 32 -9.96 8.70 -11.36
N ASN A 33 -9.59 9.23 -10.20
CA ASN A 33 -10.47 10.07 -9.40
C ASN A 33 -10.83 11.39 -10.11
N ILE A 34 -9.90 11.94 -10.88
CA ILE A 34 -10.17 13.13 -11.69
C ILE A 34 -11.26 12.84 -12.73
N GLN A 35 -11.20 11.67 -13.35
CA GLN A 35 -12.14 11.28 -14.41
C GLN A 35 -13.45 10.73 -13.87
N HIS A 36 -13.47 10.26 -12.62
CA HIS A 36 -14.64 9.60 -12.01
C HIS A 36 -14.96 10.23 -10.64
N SER A 37 -15.13 11.54 -10.64
CA SER A 37 -15.30 12.30 -9.39
C SER A 37 -16.58 11.94 -8.62
N GLN A 38 -17.57 11.32 -9.28
CA GLN A 38 -18.80 10.92 -8.61
C GLN A 38 -18.67 9.59 -7.85
N LEU A 39 -17.66 8.79 -8.20
CA LEU A 39 -17.40 7.51 -7.54
C LEU A 39 -15.88 7.34 -7.39
N PRO A 40 -15.24 8.19 -6.58
CA PRO A 40 -13.78 8.14 -6.44
C PRO A 40 -13.32 6.93 -5.62
N ILE A 41 -12.07 6.56 -5.81
CA ILE A 41 -11.41 5.55 -5.01
C ILE A 41 -10.84 6.22 -3.76
N GLU A 42 -11.18 5.66 -2.60
CA GLU A 42 -10.58 5.99 -1.32
C GLU A 42 -9.60 4.87 -0.99
N LEU A 43 -8.31 5.19 -1.07
CA LEU A 43 -7.24 4.20 -1.00
C LEU A 43 -6.58 4.24 0.37
N ALA A 44 -6.40 3.07 0.98
CA ALA A 44 -5.56 2.90 2.17
C ALA A 44 -4.45 1.90 1.87
N ILE A 45 -3.28 2.14 2.43
CA ILE A 45 -2.11 1.28 2.27
C ILE A 45 -1.83 0.60 3.60
N PHE A 46 -1.75 -0.74 3.57
CA PHE A 46 -1.31 -1.55 4.70
C PHE A 46 -0.02 -2.25 4.26
N LEU A 47 1.09 -1.78 4.79
CA LEU A 47 2.42 -2.21 4.36
C LEU A 47 3.16 -2.85 5.52
N THR A 48 3.62 -4.08 5.32
CA THR A 48 4.52 -4.73 6.26
C THR A 48 5.96 -4.37 5.91
N ASP A 49 6.64 -3.72 6.85
CA ASP A 49 8.08 -3.50 6.81
C ASP A 49 8.74 -4.71 7.46
N ASP A 50 9.21 -5.65 6.65
CA ASP A 50 9.75 -6.90 7.16
C ASP A 50 11.24 -6.78 7.48
N GLY A 51 11.56 -5.90 8.43
CA GLY A 51 12.91 -5.74 8.92
C GLY A 51 13.83 -4.97 7.97
N CYS A 52 13.31 -4.01 7.22
CA CYS A 52 14.11 -3.22 6.29
C CYS A 52 15.21 -2.44 7.02
N THR A 53 16.42 -2.47 6.46
CA THR A 53 17.58 -1.74 6.99
C THR A 53 18.11 -0.68 6.03
N ASP A 54 17.47 -0.52 4.86
CA ASP A 54 17.90 0.40 3.81
C ASP A 54 17.17 1.75 3.83
N GLY A 55 16.37 2.01 4.87
CA GLY A 55 15.59 3.25 4.97
C GLY A 55 14.26 3.19 4.25
N THR A 56 13.78 2.01 3.87
CA THR A 56 12.51 1.87 3.15
C THR A 56 11.34 2.49 3.91
N ALA A 57 11.21 2.21 5.21
CA ALA A 57 10.07 2.71 6.01
C ALA A 57 10.01 4.23 6.01
N ASP A 58 11.15 4.89 6.21
CA ASP A 58 11.21 6.35 6.21
C ASP A 58 10.89 6.93 4.83
N ALA A 59 11.40 6.30 3.77
CA ALA A 59 11.10 6.73 2.40
C ALA A 59 9.62 6.56 2.07
N VAL A 60 9.00 5.47 2.52
CA VAL A 60 7.56 5.24 2.34
C VAL A 60 6.76 6.29 3.08
N LYS A 61 7.10 6.58 4.34
CA LYS A 61 6.41 7.62 5.12
C LYS A 61 6.49 8.97 4.41
N ASN A 62 7.64 9.25 3.81
CA ASN A 62 7.85 10.52 3.14
C ASN A 62 6.95 10.67 1.89
N ILE A 63 6.88 9.66 1.03
CA ILE A 63 6.03 9.76 -0.17
C ILE A 63 4.55 9.60 0.13
N CYS A 64 4.21 9.07 1.30
CA CYS A 64 2.82 8.85 1.70
C CYS A 64 2.26 9.96 2.59
N LYS A 65 2.96 11.08 2.72
CA LYS A 65 2.46 12.21 3.50
C LYS A 65 1.09 12.66 2.98
N GLY A 66 0.14 12.79 3.89
CA GLY A 66 -1.24 13.14 3.53
C GLY A 66 -2.06 11.99 2.98
N LYS A 67 -1.49 10.78 2.94
CA LYS A 67 -2.18 9.58 2.49
C LYS A 67 -2.54 8.70 3.68
N ASN A 68 -3.49 7.80 3.48
CA ASN A 68 -3.88 6.83 4.50
C ASN A 68 -2.93 5.63 4.42
N ILE A 69 -1.92 5.62 5.28
CA ILE A 69 -0.88 4.58 5.30
C ILE A 69 -0.74 4.00 6.70
N HIS A 70 -0.68 2.67 6.77
CA HIS A 70 -0.41 1.92 7.99
C HIS A 70 0.80 1.04 7.75
N ILE A 71 1.86 1.24 8.53
CA ILE A 71 3.08 0.45 8.42
C ILE A 71 3.13 -0.52 9.60
N ILE A 72 3.22 -1.80 9.29
CA ILE A 72 3.26 -2.89 10.28
C ILE A 72 4.69 -3.43 10.31
N GLN A 73 5.26 -3.57 11.50
CA GLN A 73 6.61 -4.07 11.66
C GLN A 73 6.63 -5.60 11.65
N GLY A 74 7.34 -6.19 10.69
CA GLY A 74 7.63 -7.62 10.67
C GLY A 74 8.94 -7.93 11.39
N ASP A 75 9.26 -9.20 11.53
CA ASP A 75 10.44 -9.66 12.27
C ASP A 75 11.68 -9.91 11.38
N GLY A 76 11.57 -9.67 10.09
CA GLY A 76 12.64 -9.92 9.12
C GLY A 76 12.58 -11.30 8.50
N ASN A 77 11.67 -12.15 8.96
CA ASN A 77 11.52 -13.52 8.50
C ASN A 77 10.08 -13.84 8.07
N CYS A 78 9.29 -12.82 7.76
CA CYS A 78 7.90 -13.02 7.35
C CYS A 78 7.80 -13.60 5.95
N TYR A 79 8.74 -13.27 5.08
CA TYR A 79 8.69 -13.58 3.66
C TYR A 79 7.40 -13.01 3.06
N TRP A 80 7.09 -13.36 1.81
CA TRP A 80 5.95 -12.76 1.14
C TRP A 80 4.62 -13.14 1.82
N ALA A 81 4.39 -14.42 2.04
CA ALA A 81 3.11 -14.88 2.59
C ALA A 81 2.86 -14.35 4.00
N GLY A 82 3.87 -14.39 4.88
CA GLY A 82 3.75 -13.90 6.26
C GLY A 82 3.58 -12.39 6.31
N GLY A 83 4.33 -11.67 5.49
CA GLY A 83 4.23 -10.22 5.41
C GLY A 83 2.87 -9.77 4.90
N MET A 84 2.36 -10.42 3.85
CA MET A 84 1.04 -10.12 3.31
C MET A 84 -0.05 -10.42 4.33
N ARG A 85 0.07 -11.52 5.08
CA ARG A 85 -0.90 -11.86 6.11
C ARG A 85 -0.94 -10.81 7.22
N LEU A 86 0.21 -10.34 7.69
CA LEU A 86 0.25 -9.30 8.73
C LEU A 86 -0.45 -8.02 8.27
N ALA A 87 -0.16 -7.59 7.05
CA ALA A 87 -0.79 -6.38 6.50
C ALA A 87 -2.30 -6.57 6.34
N TRP A 88 -2.72 -7.72 5.85
CA TRP A 88 -4.14 -8.01 5.66
C TRP A 88 -4.89 -8.07 6.99
N GLU A 89 -4.30 -8.70 8.00
CA GLU A 89 -4.88 -8.74 9.34
C GLU A 89 -5.10 -7.33 9.89
N GLU A 90 -4.17 -6.43 9.65
CA GLU A 90 -4.30 -5.05 10.09
C GLU A 90 -5.45 -4.34 9.36
N ALA A 91 -5.62 -4.60 8.07
CA ALA A 91 -6.75 -4.07 7.32
C ALA A 91 -8.08 -4.59 7.87
N LEU A 92 -8.14 -5.86 8.24
CA LEU A 92 -9.34 -6.45 8.84
C LEU A 92 -9.66 -5.86 10.20
N LYS A 93 -8.64 -5.52 10.99
CA LYS A 93 -8.80 -4.90 12.31
C LYS A 93 -9.29 -3.46 12.22
N SER A 94 -9.14 -2.81 11.09
CA SER A 94 -9.52 -1.41 10.93
C SER A 94 -11.02 -1.16 11.02
N LYS A 95 -11.82 -2.21 10.97
CA LYS A 95 -13.30 -2.16 11.01
C LYS A 95 -13.91 -1.34 9.89
N THR A 96 -13.16 -1.07 8.85
CA THR A 96 -13.66 -0.41 7.64
C THR A 96 -14.24 -1.46 6.70
N ASP A 97 -15.37 -1.16 6.10
CA ASP A 97 -15.98 -2.03 5.09
C ASP A 97 -15.28 -1.77 3.75
N TRP A 98 -14.20 -2.51 3.51
CA TRP A 98 -13.47 -2.39 2.26
C TRP A 98 -14.25 -3.03 1.12
N ASP A 99 -14.34 -2.34 -0.01
CA ASP A 99 -14.98 -2.90 -1.20
C ASP A 99 -14.05 -3.89 -1.90
N PHE A 100 -12.74 -3.62 -1.86
CA PHE A 100 -11.74 -4.48 -2.48
C PHE A 100 -10.47 -4.53 -1.66
N TYR A 101 -9.77 -5.66 -1.75
CA TYR A 101 -8.39 -5.80 -1.27
C TYR A 101 -7.49 -5.94 -2.48
N LEU A 102 -6.52 -5.05 -2.61
CA LEU A 102 -5.54 -5.10 -3.69
C LEU A 102 -4.24 -5.70 -3.14
N LEU A 103 -3.93 -6.91 -3.55
CA LEU A 103 -2.67 -7.57 -3.18
C LEU A 103 -1.62 -7.17 -4.20
N LEU A 104 -0.60 -6.45 -3.75
CA LEU A 104 0.35 -5.80 -4.64
C LEU A 104 1.77 -6.22 -4.27
N ASN A 105 2.56 -6.63 -5.27
CA ASN A 105 3.98 -6.85 -5.07
C ASN A 105 4.70 -5.49 -5.06
N ASP A 106 5.74 -5.37 -4.23
CA ASP A 106 6.44 -4.11 -4.02
C ASP A 106 7.26 -3.64 -5.23
N ASP A 107 7.35 -4.42 -6.27
CA ASP A 107 8.04 -4.07 -7.52
C ASP A 107 7.09 -3.90 -8.71
N THR A 108 5.79 -3.91 -8.47
CA THR A 108 4.77 -3.74 -9.52
C THR A 108 4.58 -2.25 -9.83
N LEU A 109 4.51 -1.93 -11.12
CA LEU A 109 4.22 -0.57 -11.56
C LEU A 109 2.83 -0.55 -12.20
N VAL A 110 1.87 0.05 -11.47
CA VAL A 110 0.48 0.15 -11.94
C VAL A 110 0.39 1.16 -13.06
N SER A 111 -0.30 0.79 -14.14
CA SER A 111 -0.47 1.66 -15.30
C SER A 111 -1.66 2.60 -15.12
N ASN A 112 -1.57 3.77 -15.78
CA ASN A 112 -2.68 4.73 -15.87
C ASN A 112 -3.74 4.34 -16.89
N GLU A 113 -3.49 3.32 -17.69
CA GLU A 113 -4.40 2.90 -18.75
C GLU A 113 -5.54 2.03 -18.26
#